data_cf119007f7e3da53ea73026d1fc53930
#
_entry.id   cf119007f7e3da53ea73026d1fc53930
#
_cell.length_a   1.000
_cell.length_b   1.000
_cell.length_c   1.000
_cell.angle_alpha   90.00
_cell.angle_beta   90.00
_cell.angle_gamma   90.00
#
_symmetry.space_group_name_H-M   'P 1'
#
loop_
_entity.id
_entity.type
_entity.pdbx_description
1 polymer ?
#
loop_
_entity_poly.entity_id
_entity_poly.type
_entity_poly.pdbx_seq_one_letter_code
_entity_poly.pdbx_strand_id
1 'polypeptide(L)'
;MPAQLSIGISPCPNDTFIFGGLALGLIGCEAGDLDFRLGDVEELNNWAAGNGPDVCKVSVAAAAGLLDEYVLLRAGGALGWGVGPILAGVPGTRLDGLRGKVAVPGMRTTATLLFSMLADEHGLDVSLEEMVYNEIMPSVSQGRCQAGLVIHEGRFVLGEYGLECLQDMGEWWEKRTGLPLPLGCIVARRSLGEARLRLLDKCIRASILLARNQLDAVWPFIVRHAQEMDPGVIREHIDTFVTDYSLDVGQEGEGAVATLLREAAKLSGARLPEGNLLLGA
;
A
#
# COMPACT_ATOMS: atom_id res chain seq x y z
N MET A 1 16.61 5.33 28.78
CA MET A 1 15.88 4.33 28.02
C MET A 1 15.90 4.76 26.56
N PRO A 2 16.09 3.88 25.59
CA PRO A 2 15.92 4.27 24.19
C PRO A 2 14.52 4.86 24.02
N ALA A 3 14.41 5.92 23.22
CA ALA A 3 13.11 6.56 22.99
C ALA A 3 12.20 5.57 22.22
N GLN A 4 10.97 5.39 22.73
CA GLN A 4 9.95 4.61 22.09
C GLN A 4 9.59 5.23 20.73
N LEU A 5 9.42 4.39 19.72
CA LEU A 5 8.99 4.78 18.36
C LEU A 5 7.58 4.25 18.10
N SER A 6 6.69 5.14 17.72
CA SER A 6 5.35 4.78 17.28
C SER A 6 5.36 4.33 15.82
N ILE A 7 4.75 3.17 15.54
CA ILE A 7 4.71 2.56 14.20
C ILE A 7 3.26 2.24 13.81
N GLY A 8 2.81 2.81 12.69
CA GLY A 8 1.52 2.50 12.07
C GLY A 8 1.68 1.48 10.94
N ILE A 9 0.97 0.36 11.02
CA ILE A 9 0.93 -0.68 9.97
C ILE A 9 -0.51 -1.11 9.72
N SER A 10 -0.77 -1.74 8.57
CA SER A 10 -2.08 -2.35 8.33
C SER A 10 -2.18 -3.76 8.92
N PRO A 11 -3.42 -4.25 9.19
CA PRO A 11 -3.63 -5.64 9.59
C PRO A 11 -3.44 -6.63 8.43
N CYS A 12 -3.18 -6.14 7.20
CA CYS A 12 -3.07 -6.97 6.01
C CYS A 12 -1.89 -7.96 6.09
N PRO A 13 -2.02 -9.13 5.44
CA PRO A 13 -1.00 -10.19 5.51
C PRO A 13 0.41 -9.76 5.11
N ASN A 14 0.54 -8.87 4.13
CA ASN A 14 1.85 -8.35 3.71
C ASN A 14 2.54 -7.52 4.80
N ASP A 15 1.81 -6.63 5.49
CA ASP A 15 2.39 -5.80 6.55
C ASP A 15 2.67 -6.60 7.82
N THR A 16 1.74 -7.47 8.21
CA THR A 16 1.94 -8.36 9.36
C THR A 16 3.06 -9.38 9.13
N PHE A 17 3.32 -9.79 7.89
CA PHE A 17 4.49 -10.57 7.51
C PHE A 17 5.78 -9.73 7.64
N ILE A 18 5.81 -8.53 7.05
CA ILE A 18 6.97 -7.63 7.05
C ILE A 18 7.40 -7.27 8.48
N PHE A 19 6.45 -6.95 9.34
CA PHE A 19 6.72 -6.46 10.68
C PHE A 19 6.59 -7.52 11.78
N GLY A 20 6.17 -8.74 11.45
CA GLY A 20 5.89 -9.80 12.44
C GLY A 20 7.07 -10.13 13.34
N GLY A 21 8.28 -10.21 12.79
CA GLY A 21 9.49 -10.46 13.58
C GLY A 21 9.77 -9.37 14.62
N LEU A 22 9.51 -8.13 14.28
CA LEU A 22 9.65 -6.96 15.17
C LEU A 22 8.51 -6.88 16.18
N ALA A 23 7.26 -7.02 15.70
CA ALA A 23 6.06 -6.89 16.55
C ALA A 23 5.97 -7.99 17.62
N LEU A 24 6.47 -9.19 17.33
CA LEU A 24 6.55 -10.31 18.27
C LEU A 24 7.81 -10.29 19.13
N GLY A 25 8.73 -9.32 18.92
CA GLY A 25 9.99 -9.27 19.67
C GLY A 25 10.94 -10.44 19.37
N LEU A 26 10.77 -11.14 18.23
CA LEU A 26 11.66 -12.22 17.79
C LEU A 26 13.02 -11.68 17.37
N ILE A 27 13.08 -10.44 16.96
CA ILE A 27 14.28 -9.67 16.70
C ILE A 27 14.18 -8.31 17.39
N GLY A 28 15.31 -7.81 17.89
CA GLY A 28 15.40 -6.46 18.45
C GLY A 28 15.56 -5.40 17.37
N CYS A 29 15.27 -4.15 17.71
CA CYS A 29 15.55 -3.01 16.85
C CYS A 29 16.49 -2.03 17.56
N GLU A 30 17.69 -1.84 17.01
CA GLU A 30 18.68 -0.91 17.57
C GLU A 30 18.22 0.57 17.48
N ALA A 31 17.20 0.86 16.67
CA ALA A 31 16.63 2.20 16.56
C ALA A 31 15.80 2.60 17.80
N GLY A 32 15.36 1.67 18.62
CA GLY A 32 14.59 1.89 19.85
C GLY A 32 13.48 0.85 20.06
N ASP A 33 12.75 1.01 21.15
CA ASP A 33 11.56 0.20 21.43
C ASP A 33 10.42 0.61 20.47
N LEU A 34 9.70 -0.38 19.94
CA LEU A 34 8.69 -0.18 18.90
C LEU A 34 7.28 -0.36 19.50
N ASP A 35 6.41 0.63 19.28
CA ASP A 35 5.00 0.61 19.67
C ASP A 35 4.13 0.54 18.40
N PHE A 36 3.51 -0.62 18.16
CA PHE A 36 2.74 -0.88 16.95
C PHE A 36 1.26 -0.51 17.12
N ARG A 37 0.72 0.22 16.13
CA ARG A 37 -0.69 0.49 15.98
C ARG A 37 -1.17 0.00 14.63
N LEU A 38 -2.34 -0.65 14.61
CA LEU A 38 -2.96 -1.12 13.38
C LEU A 38 -4.08 -0.19 12.95
N GLY A 39 -4.12 0.11 11.66
CA GLY A 39 -5.18 0.87 11.00
C GLY A 39 -5.34 0.42 9.57
N ASP A 40 -6.48 0.69 8.94
CA ASP A 40 -6.62 0.44 7.52
C ASP A 40 -5.75 1.40 6.67
N VAL A 41 -5.69 1.14 5.37
CA VAL A 41 -4.81 1.89 4.48
C VAL A 41 -5.12 3.40 4.47
N GLU A 42 -6.39 3.79 4.49
CA GLU A 42 -6.76 5.21 4.47
C GLU A 42 -6.64 5.85 5.85
N GLU A 43 -6.91 5.11 6.94
CA GLU A 43 -6.62 5.56 8.30
C GLU A 43 -5.12 5.87 8.46
N LEU A 44 -4.24 4.97 8.00
CA LEU A 44 -2.79 5.17 8.04
C LEU A 44 -2.35 6.38 7.21
N ASN A 45 -2.90 6.57 6.01
CA ASN A 45 -2.66 7.76 5.19
C ASN A 45 -3.07 9.03 5.93
N ASN A 46 -4.23 9.02 6.59
CA ASN A 46 -4.76 10.15 7.35
C ASN A 46 -3.95 10.40 8.63
N TRP A 47 -3.52 9.35 9.35
CA TRP A 47 -2.64 9.52 10.50
C TRP A 47 -1.33 10.20 10.10
N ALA A 48 -0.67 9.72 9.04
CA ALA A 48 0.58 10.30 8.58
C ALA A 48 0.41 11.76 8.11
N ALA A 49 -0.73 12.11 7.51
CA ALA A 49 -1.03 13.48 7.08
C ALA A 49 -1.33 14.46 8.24
N GLY A 50 -1.61 13.92 9.42
CA GLY A 50 -1.82 14.68 10.66
C GLY A 50 -0.60 14.62 11.58
N ASN A 51 -0.84 14.62 12.89
CA ASN A 51 0.20 14.40 13.88
C ASN A 51 0.41 12.89 14.12
N GLY A 52 0.79 12.17 13.06
CA GLY A 52 0.86 10.72 13.00
C GLY A 52 2.10 10.09 13.65
N PRO A 53 2.24 8.76 13.51
CA PRO A 53 3.33 8.00 14.10
C PRO A 53 4.69 8.39 13.53
N ASP A 54 5.76 8.01 14.25
CA ASP A 54 7.15 8.24 13.81
C ASP A 54 7.47 7.48 12.52
N VAL A 55 6.88 6.31 12.36
CA VAL A 55 7.01 5.43 11.19
C VAL A 55 5.62 4.98 10.78
N CYS A 56 5.29 5.05 9.51
CA CYS A 56 3.96 4.67 9.02
C CYS A 56 4.03 3.95 7.67
N LYS A 57 3.25 2.89 7.54
CA LYS A 57 2.91 2.35 6.23
C LYS A 57 1.87 3.25 5.60
N VAL A 58 2.14 3.71 4.38
CA VAL A 58 1.22 4.57 3.63
C VAL A 58 1.15 4.17 2.17
N SER A 59 0.11 4.60 1.48
CA SER A 59 0.08 4.54 0.02
C SER A 59 1.17 5.43 -0.57
N VAL A 60 1.83 4.99 -1.65
CA VAL A 60 2.84 5.85 -2.31
C VAL A 60 2.22 7.14 -2.82
N ALA A 61 0.96 7.12 -3.25
CA ALA A 61 0.23 8.34 -3.62
C ALA A 61 0.12 9.33 -2.44
N ALA A 62 -0.22 8.85 -1.25
CA ALA A 62 -0.32 9.70 -0.04
C ALA A 62 1.03 10.29 0.34
N ALA A 63 2.12 9.54 0.15
CA ALA A 63 3.47 9.98 0.50
C ALA A 63 3.87 11.28 -0.20
N ALA A 64 3.32 11.60 -1.38
CA ALA A 64 3.63 12.84 -2.09
C ALA A 64 3.37 14.11 -1.25
N GLY A 65 2.37 14.09 -0.38
CA GLY A 65 2.05 15.20 0.53
C GLY A 65 2.77 15.16 1.88
N LEU A 66 3.64 14.18 2.12
CA LEU A 66 4.28 13.94 3.42
C LEU A 66 5.78 14.23 3.43
N LEU A 67 6.39 14.46 2.27
CA LEU A 67 7.85 14.44 2.09
C LEU A 67 8.60 15.59 2.75
N ASP A 68 7.92 16.64 3.18
CA ASP A 68 8.54 17.72 3.97
C ASP A 68 8.90 17.22 5.38
N GLU A 69 8.05 16.40 5.99
CA GLU A 69 8.24 15.86 7.34
C GLU A 69 8.82 14.44 7.36
N TYR A 70 8.55 13.66 6.34
CA TYR A 70 8.91 12.24 6.24
C TYR A 70 9.89 11.96 5.10
N VAL A 71 10.59 10.85 5.21
CA VAL A 71 11.40 10.26 4.14
C VAL A 71 10.91 8.83 3.91
N LEU A 72 10.94 8.35 2.68
CA LEU A 72 10.65 6.95 2.39
C LEU A 72 11.82 6.07 2.80
N LEU A 73 11.55 5.00 3.53
CA LEU A 73 12.53 3.94 3.77
C LEU A 73 12.66 3.06 2.51
N ARG A 74 13.79 2.36 2.41
CA ARG A 74 14.06 1.50 1.27
C ARG A 74 13.40 0.13 1.40
N ALA A 75 13.19 -0.32 2.65
CA ALA A 75 12.58 -1.60 2.98
C ALA A 75 11.11 -1.46 3.39
N GLY A 76 10.35 -2.55 3.29
CA GLY A 76 8.96 -2.66 3.76
C GLY A 76 7.90 -2.16 2.77
N GLY A 77 8.29 -1.72 1.58
CA GLY A 77 7.36 -1.32 0.54
C GLY A 77 6.63 -2.52 -0.09
N ALA A 78 5.44 -2.26 -0.63
CA ALA A 78 4.71 -3.15 -1.53
C ALA A 78 4.82 -2.58 -2.94
N LEU A 79 5.62 -3.25 -3.78
CA LEU A 79 5.94 -2.85 -5.15
C LEU A 79 6.22 -4.09 -5.97
N GLY A 80 5.77 -4.13 -7.22
CA GLY A 80 6.04 -5.28 -8.08
C GLY A 80 5.39 -5.17 -9.45
N TRP A 81 5.60 -6.23 -10.23
CA TRP A 81 4.97 -6.50 -11.50
C TRP A 81 3.77 -7.42 -11.31
N GLY A 82 2.69 -7.23 -12.08
CA GLY A 82 1.46 -8.02 -11.96
C GLY A 82 0.71 -7.80 -10.66
N VAL A 83 1.07 -6.77 -9.90
CA VAL A 83 0.37 -6.35 -8.68
C VAL A 83 -0.47 -5.12 -8.97
N GLY A 84 -1.65 -4.99 -8.38
CA GLY A 84 -2.42 -3.76 -8.58
C GLY A 84 -3.85 -3.88 -8.10
N PRO A 85 -4.50 -2.75 -7.90
CA PRO A 85 -5.94 -2.70 -7.73
C PRO A 85 -6.66 -3.19 -8.99
N ILE A 86 -7.82 -3.79 -8.79
CA ILE A 86 -8.71 -4.19 -9.88
C ILE A 86 -9.90 -3.24 -9.89
N LEU A 87 -10.15 -2.59 -11.01
CA LEU A 87 -11.45 -1.97 -11.25
C LEU A 87 -12.43 -3.09 -11.61
N ALA A 88 -13.38 -3.36 -10.73
CA ALA A 88 -14.35 -4.44 -10.87
C ALA A 88 -15.77 -3.92 -11.07
N GLY A 89 -16.57 -4.67 -11.78
CA GLY A 89 -18.00 -4.40 -12.00
C GLY A 89 -18.80 -5.67 -12.16
N VAL A 90 -20.12 -5.56 -12.20
CA VAL A 90 -20.98 -6.72 -12.54
C VAL A 90 -20.81 -7.09 -14.01
N PRO A 91 -21.07 -8.37 -14.41
CA PRO A 91 -20.97 -8.82 -15.80
C PRO A 91 -21.73 -7.90 -16.76
N GLY A 92 -21.05 -7.55 -17.86
CA GLY A 92 -21.59 -6.63 -18.86
C GLY A 92 -21.34 -5.14 -18.60
N THR A 93 -20.77 -4.77 -17.45
CA THR A 93 -20.27 -3.40 -17.21
C THR A 93 -19.07 -3.14 -18.12
N ARG A 94 -19.03 -1.97 -18.73
CA ARG A 94 -17.93 -1.55 -19.63
C ARG A 94 -17.25 -0.30 -19.09
N LEU A 95 -15.92 -0.24 -19.21
CA LEU A 95 -15.12 0.91 -18.79
C LEU A 95 -15.61 2.21 -19.45
N ASP A 96 -15.76 2.20 -20.77
CA ASP A 96 -16.22 3.35 -21.56
C ASP A 96 -17.68 3.80 -21.26
N GLY A 97 -18.42 2.93 -20.58
CA GLY A 97 -19.80 3.17 -20.14
C GLY A 97 -19.97 3.67 -18.71
N LEU A 98 -18.88 3.83 -17.96
CA LEU A 98 -18.96 4.30 -16.58
C LEU A 98 -19.43 5.79 -16.52
N ARG A 99 -20.52 6.04 -15.79
CA ARG A 99 -21.12 7.38 -15.62
C ARG A 99 -21.68 7.59 -14.20
N GLY A 100 -21.54 6.62 -13.35
CA GLY A 100 -22.14 6.63 -12.03
C GLY A 100 -21.10 6.75 -10.92
N LYS A 101 -21.46 6.17 -9.75
CA LYS A 101 -20.58 6.09 -8.60
C LYS A 101 -19.57 4.97 -8.78
N VAL A 102 -18.33 5.24 -8.45
CA VAL A 102 -17.25 4.27 -8.35
C VAL A 102 -16.77 4.23 -6.90
N ALA A 103 -16.87 3.03 -6.29
CA ALA A 103 -16.43 2.82 -4.92
C ALA A 103 -14.88 2.81 -4.85
N VAL A 104 -14.31 3.53 -3.90
CA VAL A 104 -12.86 3.63 -3.71
C VAL A 104 -12.47 3.35 -2.25
N PRO A 105 -11.30 2.72 -2.01
CA PRO A 105 -10.88 2.33 -0.66
C PRO A 105 -10.32 3.49 0.19
N GLY A 106 -10.27 4.68 -0.36
CA GLY A 106 -9.77 5.89 0.27
C GLY A 106 -9.26 6.88 -0.75
N MET A 107 -9.48 8.16 -0.52
CA MET A 107 -9.14 9.22 -1.48
C MET A 107 -7.63 9.43 -1.64
N ARG A 108 -6.84 9.03 -0.62
CA ARG A 108 -5.37 9.16 -0.64
C ARG A 108 -4.65 7.91 -1.13
N THR A 109 -5.39 6.85 -1.49
CA THR A 109 -4.79 5.58 -1.90
C THR A 109 -4.18 5.64 -3.30
N THR A 110 -3.17 4.81 -3.54
CA THR A 110 -2.60 4.61 -4.89
C THR A 110 -3.66 4.09 -5.86
N ALA A 111 -4.61 3.28 -5.38
CA ALA A 111 -5.73 2.78 -6.18
C ALA A 111 -6.56 3.93 -6.76
N THR A 112 -6.95 4.89 -5.92
CA THR A 112 -7.74 6.06 -6.33
C THR A 112 -6.96 6.97 -7.27
N LEU A 113 -5.66 7.17 -7.03
CA LEU A 113 -4.79 7.92 -7.94
C LEU A 113 -4.79 7.31 -9.34
N LEU A 114 -4.52 6.00 -9.44
CA LEU A 114 -4.46 5.30 -10.73
C LEU A 114 -5.80 5.38 -11.48
N PHE A 115 -6.90 5.17 -10.77
CA PHE A 115 -8.22 5.28 -11.37
C PHE A 115 -8.52 6.71 -11.83
N SER A 116 -8.14 7.73 -11.06
CA SER A 116 -8.33 9.13 -11.46
C SER A 116 -7.56 9.45 -12.74
N MET A 117 -6.33 8.93 -12.89
CA MET A 117 -5.55 9.07 -14.13
C MET A 117 -6.22 8.33 -15.31
N LEU A 118 -6.73 7.12 -15.08
CA LEU A 118 -7.46 6.35 -16.10
C LEU A 118 -8.76 7.06 -16.51
N ALA A 119 -9.50 7.57 -15.53
CA ALA A 119 -10.76 8.27 -15.76
C ALA A 119 -10.57 9.56 -16.59
N ASP A 120 -9.51 10.31 -16.30
CA ASP A 120 -9.12 11.50 -17.07
C ASP A 120 -8.75 11.12 -18.51
N GLU A 121 -7.93 10.06 -18.69
CA GLU A 121 -7.50 9.57 -20.01
C GLU A 121 -8.70 9.15 -20.89
N HIS A 122 -9.72 8.54 -20.27
CA HIS A 122 -10.92 8.05 -20.96
C HIS A 122 -12.08 9.07 -20.96
N GLY A 123 -11.93 10.23 -20.34
CA GLY A 123 -12.98 11.24 -20.24
C GLY A 123 -14.22 10.73 -19.49
N LEU A 124 -14.03 9.93 -18.44
CA LEU A 124 -15.12 9.36 -17.67
C LEU A 124 -15.74 10.43 -16.74
N ASP A 125 -17.06 10.55 -16.79
CA ASP A 125 -17.83 11.42 -15.90
C ASP A 125 -18.41 10.59 -14.75
N VAL A 126 -17.58 10.34 -13.73
CA VAL A 126 -17.91 9.51 -12.56
C VAL A 126 -17.73 10.27 -11.25
N SER A 127 -18.46 9.85 -10.23
CA SER A 127 -18.25 10.31 -8.85
C SER A 127 -17.59 9.21 -8.01
N LEU A 128 -16.60 9.59 -7.21
CA LEU A 128 -15.94 8.65 -6.29
C LEU A 128 -16.71 8.58 -4.98
N GLU A 129 -16.95 7.37 -4.49
CA GLU A 129 -17.55 7.12 -3.19
C GLU A 129 -16.58 6.34 -2.32
N GLU A 130 -16.03 7.03 -1.31
CA GLU A 130 -15.09 6.43 -0.36
C GLU A 130 -15.81 5.51 0.60
N MET A 131 -15.25 4.32 0.81
CA MET A 131 -15.73 3.35 1.78
C MET A 131 -14.61 2.39 2.22
N VAL A 132 -14.81 1.72 3.34
CA VAL A 132 -13.88 0.68 3.80
C VAL A 132 -13.79 -0.41 2.75
N TYR A 133 -12.59 -0.90 2.47
CA TYR A 133 -12.32 -1.75 1.29
C TYR A 133 -13.15 -3.05 1.23
N ASN A 134 -13.50 -3.64 2.39
CA ASN A 134 -14.35 -4.82 2.45
C ASN A 134 -15.83 -4.55 2.09
N GLU A 135 -16.26 -3.29 2.02
CA GLU A 135 -17.61 -2.90 1.58
C GLU A 135 -17.69 -2.64 0.08
N ILE A 136 -16.56 -2.51 -0.62
CA ILE A 136 -16.51 -2.18 -2.04
C ILE A 136 -17.21 -3.24 -2.89
N MET A 137 -16.79 -4.51 -2.78
CA MET A 137 -17.39 -5.59 -3.57
C MET A 137 -18.89 -5.80 -3.27
N PRO A 138 -19.34 -5.82 -1.99
CA PRO A 138 -20.77 -5.81 -1.69
C PRO A 138 -21.53 -4.63 -2.27
N SER A 139 -20.93 -3.43 -2.27
CA SER A 139 -21.54 -2.22 -2.82
C SER A 139 -21.78 -2.33 -4.33
N VAL A 140 -20.81 -2.86 -5.07
CA VAL A 140 -20.91 -3.07 -6.53
C VAL A 140 -21.89 -4.22 -6.85
N SER A 141 -21.77 -5.34 -6.16
CA SER A 141 -22.66 -6.51 -6.35
C SER A 141 -24.14 -6.17 -6.10
N GLN A 142 -24.43 -5.27 -5.16
CA GLN A 142 -25.78 -4.79 -4.83
C GLN A 142 -26.24 -3.62 -5.72
N GLY A 143 -25.42 -3.16 -6.66
CA GLY A 143 -25.74 -2.05 -7.56
C GLY A 143 -25.76 -0.65 -6.90
N ARG A 144 -25.20 -0.49 -5.69
CA ARG A 144 -25.06 0.83 -5.05
C ARG A 144 -24.00 1.68 -5.74
N CYS A 145 -22.94 1.03 -6.24
CA CYS A 145 -21.93 1.61 -7.11
C CYS A 145 -21.88 0.85 -8.43
N GLN A 146 -21.56 1.54 -9.53
CA GLN A 146 -21.47 0.93 -10.86
C GLN A 146 -20.21 0.09 -11.03
N ALA A 147 -19.12 0.51 -10.38
CA ALA A 147 -17.84 -0.20 -10.32
C ALA A 147 -17.15 0.08 -8.97
N GLY A 148 -16.08 -0.64 -8.69
CA GLY A 148 -15.29 -0.42 -7.48
C GLY A 148 -13.83 -0.80 -7.65
N LEU A 149 -12.96 -0.10 -6.93
CA LEU A 149 -11.53 -0.39 -6.87
C LEU A 149 -11.25 -1.41 -5.77
N VAL A 150 -11.08 -2.65 -6.17
CA VAL A 150 -10.77 -3.75 -5.27
C VAL A 150 -9.27 -3.82 -5.03
N ILE A 151 -8.87 -3.84 -3.78
CA ILE A 151 -7.48 -3.93 -3.33
C ILE A 151 -7.26 -5.18 -2.49
N HIS A 152 -6.03 -5.42 -2.09
CA HIS A 152 -5.62 -6.53 -1.22
C HIS A 152 -6.03 -7.90 -1.81
N GLU A 153 -6.41 -8.84 -0.92
CA GLU A 153 -6.87 -10.18 -1.26
C GLU A 153 -8.17 -10.21 -2.09
N GLY A 154 -8.95 -9.12 -2.07
CA GLY A 154 -10.19 -9.04 -2.83
C GLY A 154 -10.02 -9.31 -4.32
N ARG A 155 -8.83 -9.05 -4.88
CA ARG A 155 -8.53 -9.38 -6.28
C ARG A 155 -8.63 -10.87 -6.62
N PHE A 156 -8.45 -11.75 -5.63
CA PHE A 156 -8.49 -13.20 -5.81
C PHE A 156 -9.90 -13.80 -5.70
N VAL A 157 -10.85 -13.04 -5.14
CA VAL A 157 -12.20 -13.54 -4.79
C VAL A 157 -13.33 -12.78 -5.49
N LEU A 158 -13.06 -12.04 -6.56
CA LEU A 158 -14.09 -11.27 -7.32
C LEU A 158 -15.31 -12.13 -7.70
N GLY A 159 -15.06 -13.37 -8.15
CA GLY A 159 -16.10 -14.29 -8.59
C GLY A 159 -17.10 -14.67 -7.49
N GLU A 160 -16.69 -14.67 -6.22
CA GLU A 160 -17.58 -14.97 -5.09
C GLU A 160 -18.64 -13.88 -4.89
N TYR A 161 -18.36 -12.67 -5.34
CA TYR A 161 -19.28 -11.53 -5.33
C TYR A 161 -20.01 -11.33 -6.66
N GLY A 162 -19.81 -12.24 -7.63
CA GLY A 162 -20.40 -12.12 -8.97
C GLY A 162 -19.85 -10.92 -9.76
N LEU A 163 -18.60 -10.56 -9.52
CA LEU A 163 -17.92 -9.44 -10.16
C LEU A 163 -16.88 -9.92 -11.18
N GLU A 164 -16.60 -9.09 -12.17
CA GLU A 164 -15.57 -9.28 -13.19
C GLU A 164 -14.57 -8.12 -13.18
N CYS A 165 -13.34 -8.41 -13.61
CA CYS A 165 -12.34 -7.40 -13.83
C CYS A 165 -12.67 -6.57 -15.07
N LEU A 166 -12.87 -5.26 -14.90
CA LEU A 166 -13.04 -4.31 -16.00
C LEU A 166 -11.68 -3.81 -16.48
N GLN A 167 -10.75 -3.55 -15.53
CA GLN A 167 -9.40 -3.13 -15.79
C GLN A 167 -8.49 -3.53 -14.63
N ASP A 168 -7.39 -4.22 -14.92
CA ASP A 168 -6.27 -4.35 -13.99
C ASP A 168 -5.44 -3.07 -14.02
N MET A 169 -5.40 -2.36 -12.90
CA MET A 169 -4.72 -1.06 -12.79
C MET A 169 -3.19 -1.22 -12.77
N GLY A 170 -2.69 -2.39 -12.34
CA GLY A 170 -1.28 -2.74 -12.42
C GLY A 170 -0.84 -2.90 -13.87
N GLU A 171 -1.57 -3.72 -14.63
CA GLU A 171 -1.30 -3.93 -16.05
C GLU A 171 -1.38 -2.60 -16.86
N TRP A 172 -2.38 -1.76 -16.54
CA TRP A 172 -2.50 -0.43 -17.17
C TRP A 172 -1.29 0.46 -16.87
N TRP A 173 -0.84 0.50 -15.59
CA TRP A 173 0.34 1.26 -15.18
C TRP A 173 1.61 0.77 -15.87
N GLU A 174 1.84 -0.53 -15.88
CA GLU A 174 3.00 -1.17 -16.47
C GLU A 174 3.09 -0.91 -17.98
N LYS A 175 1.98 -1.01 -18.69
CA LYS A 175 1.90 -0.69 -20.13
C LYS A 175 2.18 0.79 -20.41
N ARG A 176 1.72 1.67 -19.53
CA ARG A 176 1.88 3.12 -19.66
C ARG A 176 3.29 3.59 -19.37
N THR A 177 3.97 3.00 -18.39
CA THR A 177 5.22 3.52 -17.83
C THR A 177 6.44 2.65 -18.12
N GLY A 178 6.24 1.36 -18.38
CA GLY A 178 7.31 0.37 -18.44
C GLY A 178 7.98 0.10 -17.11
N LEU A 179 7.31 0.43 -15.98
CA LEU A 179 7.82 0.32 -14.61
C LEU A 179 6.91 -0.54 -13.74
N PRO A 180 7.45 -1.23 -12.71
CA PRO A 180 6.63 -1.93 -11.72
C PRO A 180 5.73 -0.93 -10.98
N LEU A 181 4.62 -1.41 -10.43
CA LEU A 181 3.68 -0.57 -9.71
C LEU A 181 4.06 -0.45 -8.22
N PRO A 182 4.38 0.76 -7.71
CA PRO A 182 4.55 1.00 -6.29
C PRO A 182 3.20 1.31 -5.63
N LEU A 183 2.73 0.40 -4.78
CA LEU A 183 1.44 0.50 -4.09
C LEU A 183 1.56 1.22 -2.75
N GLY A 184 2.47 0.74 -1.90
CA GLY A 184 2.68 1.25 -0.56
C GLY A 184 4.15 1.32 -0.18
N CYS A 185 4.48 2.23 0.71
CA CYS A 185 5.83 2.44 1.22
C CYS A 185 5.82 2.66 2.74
N ILE A 186 6.99 2.55 3.34
CA ILE A 186 7.20 2.97 4.73
C ILE A 186 7.76 4.38 4.70
N VAL A 187 7.08 5.29 5.39
CA VAL A 187 7.60 6.64 5.66
C VAL A 187 8.05 6.74 7.11
N ALA A 188 9.13 7.45 7.36
CA ALA A 188 9.64 7.71 8.70
C ALA A 188 9.98 9.19 8.86
N ARG A 189 9.73 9.77 10.06
CA ARG A 189 9.95 11.19 10.31
C ARG A 189 11.43 11.56 10.14
N ARG A 190 11.70 12.59 9.36
CA ARG A 190 13.06 13.14 9.15
C ARG A 190 13.71 13.58 10.45
N SER A 191 12.92 14.00 11.45
CA SER A 191 13.39 14.42 12.78
C SER A 191 14.07 13.30 13.58
N LEU A 192 13.90 12.02 13.20
CA LEU A 192 14.62 10.89 13.80
C LEU A 192 16.12 10.92 13.50
N GLY A 193 16.53 11.61 12.46
CA GLY A 193 17.92 11.70 12.01
C GLY A 193 18.37 10.46 11.22
N GLU A 194 19.32 10.69 10.31
CA GLU A 194 19.74 9.69 9.32
C GLU A 194 20.22 8.37 9.94
N ALA A 195 21.01 8.44 11.01
CA ALA A 195 21.55 7.24 11.67
C ALA A 195 20.43 6.32 12.19
N ARG A 196 19.39 6.90 12.80
CA ARG A 196 18.26 6.15 13.32
C ARG A 196 17.36 5.60 12.21
N LEU A 197 17.17 6.36 11.13
CA LEU A 197 16.45 5.93 9.93
C LEU A 197 17.12 4.71 9.28
N ARG A 198 18.46 4.69 9.17
CA ARG A 198 19.21 3.54 8.65
C ARG A 198 19.08 2.31 9.55
N LEU A 199 19.07 2.47 10.87
CA LEU A 199 18.82 1.37 11.80
C LEU A 199 17.41 0.80 11.64
N LEU A 200 16.40 1.65 11.50
CA LEU A 200 15.01 1.22 11.23
C LEU A 200 14.90 0.42 9.93
N ASP A 201 15.47 0.93 8.85
CA ASP A 201 15.48 0.25 7.56
C ASP A 201 16.13 -1.15 7.67
N LYS A 202 17.28 -1.25 8.37
CA LYS A 202 17.94 -2.52 8.65
C LYS A 202 17.07 -3.47 9.48
N CYS A 203 16.37 -2.98 10.51
CA CYS A 203 15.49 -3.78 11.35
C CYS A 203 14.30 -4.35 10.54
N ILE A 204 13.71 -3.53 9.65
CA ILE A 204 12.61 -3.98 8.77
C ILE A 204 13.10 -5.08 7.82
N ARG A 205 14.28 -4.90 7.18
CA ARG A 205 14.89 -5.96 6.36
C ARG A 205 15.10 -7.26 7.14
N ALA A 206 15.64 -7.16 8.35
CA ALA A 206 15.87 -8.33 9.20
C ALA A 206 14.56 -9.04 9.55
N SER A 207 13.47 -8.29 9.78
CA SER A 207 12.14 -8.85 10.04
C SER A 207 11.59 -9.61 8.82
N ILE A 208 11.71 -9.05 7.62
CA ILE A 208 11.31 -9.73 6.37
C ILE A 208 12.11 -11.02 6.17
N LEU A 209 13.43 -10.97 6.37
CA LEU A 209 14.29 -12.15 6.21
C LEU A 209 13.97 -13.24 7.25
N LEU A 210 13.66 -12.85 8.50
CA LEU A 210 13.19 -13.79 9.51
C LEU A 210 11.88 -14.44 9.07
N ALA A 211 10.89 -13.66 8.65
CA ALA A 211 9.59 -14.17 8.21
C ALA A 211 9.71 -15.10 6.98
N ARG A 212 10.59 -14.79 6.02
CA ARG A 212 10.88 -15.67 4.86
C ARG A 212 11.50 -17.00 5.27
N ASN A 213 12.39 -17.00 6.24
CA ASN A 213 13.09 -18.20 6.67
C ASN A 213 12.33 -19.02 7.73
N GLN A 214 11.46 -18.38 8.50
CA GLN A 214 10.74 -18.94 9.63
C GLN A 214 9.30 -18.49 9.65
N LEU A 215 8.55 -18.76 8.57
CA LEU A 215 7.16 -18.32 8.41
C LEU A 215 6.30 -18.77 9.60
N ASP A 216 6.48 -19.99 10.09
CA ASP A 216 5.71 -20.55 11.21
C ASP A 216 5.84 -19.72 12.49
N ALA A 217 6.96 -19.00 12.68
CA ALA A 217 7.16 -18.14 13.85
C ALA A 217 6.29 -16.88 13.82
N VAL A 218 5.97 -16.35 12.63
CA VAL A 218 5.14 -15.14 12.44
C VAL A 218 3.71 -15.46 12.01
N TRP A 219 3.44 -16.68 11.54
CA TRP A 219 2.14 -17.09 11.01
C TRP A 219 0.96 -16.87 11.96
N PRO A 220 1.06 -17.20 13.28
CA PRO A 220 -0.03 -16.93 14.22
C PRO A 220 -0.35 -15.44 14.35
N PHE A 221 0.64 -14.55 14.20
CA PHE A 221 0.43 -13.11 14.19
C PHE A 221 -0.29 -12.66 12.92
N ILE A 222 0.12 -13.17 11.76
CA ILE A 222 -0.51 -12.87 10.47
C ILE A 222 -1.98 -13.28 10.50
N VAL A 223 -2.29 -14.54 10.82
CA VAL A 223 -3.66 -15.06 10.83
C VAL A 223 -4.55 -14.34 11.84
N ARG A 224 -4.00 -13.94 12.99
CA ARG A 224 -4.77 -13.19 14.01
C ARG A 224 -5.30 -11.86 13.48
N HIS A 225 -4.58 -11.21 12.58
CA HIS A 225 -4.88 -9.88 12.08
C HIS A 225 -5.48 -9.87 10.67
N ALA A 226 -5.31 -10.95 9.91
CA ALA A 226 -5.89 -11.08 8.58
C ALA A 226 -7.42 -10.99 8.64
N GLN A 227 -8.01 -10.31 7.66
CA GLN A 227 -9.47 -10.28 7.49
C GLN A 227 -9.95 -11.50 6.70
N GLU A 228 -9.14 -11.99 5.77
CA GLU A 228 -9.35 -13.25 5.08
C GLU A 228 -8.95 -14.43 5.99
N MET A 229 -9.76 -15.47 5.98
CA MET A 229 -9.59 -16.64 6.86
C MET A 229 -9.00 -17.85 6.13
N ASP A 230 -9.02 -17.87 4.78
CA ASP A 230 -8.41 -18.97 4.03
C ASP A 230 -6.87 -18.85 4.01
N PRO A 231 -6.14 -19.84 4.56
CA PRO A 231 -4.68 -19.80 4.59
C PRO A 231 -4.03 -19.76 3.20
N GLY A 232 -4.70 -20.29 2.17
CA GLY A 232 -4.20 -20.26 0.80
C GLY A 232 -4.23 -18.85 0.24
N VAL A 233 -5.34 -18.13 0.42
CA VAL A 233 -5.49 -16.73 0.01
C VAL A 233 -4.53 -15.82 0.77
N ILE A 234 -4.34 -16.05 2.08
CA ILE A 234 -3.34 -15.31 2.88
C ILE A 234 -1.93 -15.49 2.31
N ARG A 235 -1.53 -16.73 1.95
CA ARG A 235 -0.22 -17.01 1.36
C ARG A 235 -0.07 -16.34 -0.01
N GLU A 236 -1.08 -16.47 -0.87
CA GLU A 236 -1.08 -15.83 -2.19
C GLU A 236 -0.95 -14.31 -2.10
N HIS A 237 -1.61 -13.69 -1.10
CA HIS A 237 -1.46 -12.28 -0.80
C HIS A 237 0.00 -11.94 -0.42
N ILE A 238 0.61 -12.70 0.47
CA ILE A 238 2.01 -12.48 0.88
C ILE A 238 2.93 -12.63 -0.32
N ASP A 239 2.81 -13.71 -1.09
CA ASP A 239 3.66 -14.00 -2.25
C ASP A 239 3.54 -12.93 -3.34
N THR A 240 2.33 -12.35 -3.49
CA THR A 240 2.07 -11.28 -4.47
C THR A 240 2.67 -9.95 -4.04
N PHE A 241 2.53 -9.56 -2.77
CA PHE A 241 2.82 -8.19 -2.32
C PHE A 241 4.13 -8.05 -1.53
N VAL A 242 4.78 -9.16 -1.11
CA VAL A 242 6.10 -9.15 -0.45
C VAL A 242 7.16 -9.68 -1.41
N THR A 243 7.62 -8.82 -2.28
CA THR A 243 8.60 -9.12 -3.33
C THR A 243 10.03 -8.81 -2.86
N ASP A 244 11.02 -8.93 -3.74
CA ASP A 244 12.40 -8.50 -3.44
C ASP A 244 12.51 -6.99 -3.28
N TYR A 245 11.62 -6.21 -3.90
CA TYR A 245 11.50 -4.78 -3.65
C TYR A 245 11.06 -4.46 -2.21
N SER A 246 10.44 -5.40 -1.49
CA SER A 246 10.14 -5.22 -0.07
C SER A 246 11.39 -5.31 0.81
N LEU A 247 12.45 -6.01 0.37
CA LEU A 247 13.75 -6.00 1.05
C LEU A 247 14.53 -4.72 0.74
N ASP A 248 14.57 -4.34 -0.53
CA ASP A 248 15.17 -3.07 -0.98
C ASP A 248 14.49 -2.64 -2.27
N VAL A 249 14.05 -1.40 -2.30
CA VAL A 249 13.37 -0.82 -3.46
C VAL A 249 14.24 -0.90 -4.73
N GLY A 250 15.57 -0.90 -4.61
CA GLY A 250 16.50 -0.94 -5.73
C GLY A 250 16.37 0.26 -6.68
N GLN A 251 17.21 0.31 -7.69
CA GLN A 251 17.23 1.44 -8.64
C GLN A 251 15.96 1.51 -9.51
N GLU A 252 15.45 0.36 -9.95
CA GLU A 252 14.22 0.29 -10.75
C GLU A 252 13.02 0.74 -9.93
N GLY A 253 12.89 0.24 -8.70
CA GLY A 253 11.80 0.65 -7.80
C GLY A 253 11.89 2.12 -7.38
N GLU A 254 13.08 2.68 -7.19
CA GLU A 254 13.26 4.13 -6.97
C GLU A 254 12.69 4.94 -8.14
N GLY A 255 12.98 4.51 -9.38
CA GLY A 255 12.43 5.12 -10.58
C GLY A 255 10.90 5.05 -10.65
N ALA A 256 10.34 3.89 -10.28
CA ALA A 256 8.90 3.66 -10.23
C ALA A 256 8.23 4.54 -9.16
N VAL A 257 8.76 4.55 -7.94
CA VAL A 257 8.27 5.39 -6.83
C VAL A 257 8.33 6.87 -7.21
N ALA A 258 9.46 7.35 -7.73
CA ALA A 258 9.60 8.75 -8.15
C ALA A 258 8.62 9.14 -9.26
N THR A 259 8.29 8.21 -10.16
CA THR A 259 7.32 8.44 -11.24
C THR A 259 5.92 8.56 -10.67
N LEU A 260 5.49 7.65 -9.79
CA LEU A 260 4.17 7.70 -9.18
C LEU A 260 4.01 8.91 -8.25
N LEU A 261 5.02 9.27 -7.49
CA LEU A 261 5.01 10.48 -6.66
C LEU A 261 4.81 11.76 -7.51
N ARG A 262 5.43 11.84 -8.70
CA ARG A 262 5.22 12.97 -9.61
C ARG A 262 3.77 13.05 -10.11
N GLU A 263 3.16 11.91 -10.47
CA GLU A 263 1.75 11.88 -10.87
C GLU A 263 0.82 12.26 -9.69
N ALA A 264 1.08 11.75 -8.49
CA ALA A 264 0.34 12.12 -7.28
C ALA A 264 0.46 13.61 -6.96
N ALA A 265 1.66 14.16 -7.07
CA ALA A 265 1.90 15.58 -6.83
C ALA A 265 1.17 16.48 -7.85
N LYS A 266 1.12 16.10 -9.13
CA LYS A 266 0.36 16.84 -10.15
C LYS A 266 -1.13 16.92 -9.82
N LEU A 267 -1.73 15.80 -9.39
CA LEU A 267 -3.17 15.74 -9.08
C LEU A 267 -3.51 16.44 -7.75
N SER A 268 -2.67 16.32 -6.74
CA SER A 268 -2.91 16.91 -5.42
C SER A 268 -2.43 18.36 -5.28
N GLY A 269 -1.61 18.85 -6.21
CA GLY A 269 -0.94 20.16 -6.08
C GLY A 269 0.22 20.16 -5.06
N ALA A 270 0.63 18.99 -4.55
CA ALA A 270 1.75 18.89 -3.62
C ALA A 270 3.08 19.26 -4.30
N ARG A 271 4.02 19.79 -3.52
CA ARG A 271 5.40 20.03 -3.98
C ARG A 271 6.27 18.87 -3.54
N LEU A 272 6.99 18.28 -4.46
CA LEU A 272 8.04 17.32 -4.11
C LEU A 272 9.30 18.09 -3.73
N PRO A 273 9.99 17.71 -2.63
CA PRO A 273 11.25 18.36 -2.25
C PRO A 273 12.33 18.14 -3.30
N GLU A 274 13.24 19.14 -3.43
CA GLU A 274 14.45 18.98 -4.21
C GLU A 274 15.41 18.06 -3.44
N GLY A 275 15.77 16.91 -4.00
CA GLY A 275 16.70 15.96 -3.39
C GLY A 275 16.15 14.56 -3.25
N ASN A 276 16.75 13.78 -2.33
CA ASN A 276 16.38 12.37 -2.16
C ASN A 276 15.00 12.21 -1.52
N LEU A 277 14.09 11.60 -2.25
CA LEU A 277 12.75 11.21 -1.79
C LEU A 277 12.83 9.99 -0.85
N LEU A 278 13.81 9.11 -1.09
CA LEU A 278 14.09 7.92 -0.31
C LEU A 278 15.34 8.12 0.56
N LEU A 279 15.42 7.33 1.64
CA LEU A 279 16.63 7.19 2.43
C LEU A 279 17.79 6.77 1.53
N GLY A 280 18.92 7.46 1.62
CA GLY A 280 20.12 7.12 0.84
C GLY A 280 20.59 5.68 1.09
N ALA A 281 21.13 5.01 0.07
CA ALA A 281 21.65 3.66 0.15
C ALA A 281 22.85 3.53 1.11
#